data_9ba8e161b2963127129de789456eeb6f
#
_entry.id   9ba8e161b2963127129de789456eeb6f
#
_cell.length_a   1.000
_cell.length_b   1.000
_cell.length_c   1.000
_cell.angle_alpha   90.00
_cell.angle_beta   90.00
_cell.angle_gamma   90.00
#
_symmetry.space_group_name_H-M   'P 1'
#
loop_
_entity.id
_entity.type
_entity.pdbx_description
1 polymer ?
#
loop_
_entity_poly.entity_id
_entity_poly.type
_entity_poly.pdbx_seq_one_letter_code
_entity_poly.pdbx_strand_id
1 'polypeptide(L)'
;MSTEEVSDAMGKTGVVKGSKPIAKGQFAVGVVQYVYTYLDSNWAIHEQIRDLRKDVIVFVDDINVTDKALFGQLVSRFIIQKKNAKAIVTKGWMRDVQGMIEDGTMVWCKDITPIGCFNKKEEITPEIEQIMKKNREYYDGSIAVCDDSGVVIIPKELITEEFLEKLKFLHNQESVWFDCVMNKNWDTYDTVCLKKYKDESSK
;
A
#
# COMPACT_ATOMS: atom_id res chain seq x y z
N MET A 1 -6.84 2.19 -12.95
CA MET A 1 -7.18 2.13 -11.51
C MET A 1 -6.02 2.71 -10.72
N SER A 2 -6.26 3.79 -10.00
CA SER A 2 -5.29 4.47 -9.15
C SER A 2 -5.62 4.27 -7.66
N THR A 3 -4.72 4.67 -6.76
CA THR A 3 -5.00 4.66 -5.31
C THR A 3 -6.14 5.60 -4.96
N GLU A 4 -6.30 6.73 -5.68
CA GLU A 4 -7.38 7.69 -5.49
C GLU A 4 -8.74 7.07 -5.82
N GLU A 5 -8.87 6.45 -6.99
CA GLU A 5 -10.11 5.77 -7.40
C GLU A 5 -10.53 4.70 -6.40
N VAL A 6 -9.56 3.90 -5.91
CA VAL A 6 -9.83 2.85 -4.91
C VAL A 6 -10.27 3.46 -3.58
N SER A 7 -9.56 4.50 -3.09
CA SER A 7 -9.93 5.19 -1.86
C SER A 7 -11.33 5.82 -1.96
N ASP A 8 -11.65 6.44 -3.09
CA ASP A 8 -12.98 7.04 -3.33
C ASP A 8 -14.07 5.97 -3.39
N ALA A 9 -13.81 4.83 -4.01
CA ALA A 9 -14.73 3.70 -3.99
C ALA A 9 -15.01 3.18 -2.57
N MET A 10 -14.01 3.27 -1.69
CA MET A 10 -14.11 2.88 -0.28
C MET A 10 -14.61 4.00 0.64
N GLY A 11 -15.09 5.11 0.09
CA GLY A 11 -15.57 6.26 0.89
C GLY A 11 -14.43 7.02 1.57
N LYS A 12 -13.30 7.18 0.88
CA LYS A 12 -12.09 7.89 1.32
C LYS A 12 -11.37 7.24 2.51
N THR A 13 -11.32 5.91 2.47
CA THR A 13 -10.67 5.08 3.51
C THR A 13 -9.59 4.15 2.92
N GLY A 14 -9.01 3.29 3.75
CA GLY A 14 -8.06 2.26 3.34
C GLY A 14 -6.61 2.72 3.15
N VAL A 15 -6.32 4.01 3.31
CA VAL A 15 -4.98 4.56 3.10
C VAL A 15 -4.00 4.09 4.18
N VAL A 16 -2.85 3.57 3.78
CA VAL A 16 -1.70 3.33 4.65
C VAL A 16 -0.99 4.66 4.87
N LYS A 17 -1.33 5.32 5.99
CA LYS A 17 -0.85 6.69 6.28
C LYS A 17 0.67 6.76 6.32
N GLY A 18 1.21 7.75 5.62
CA GLY A 18 2.64 8.06 5.59
C GLY A 18 3.47 7.18 4.65
N SER A 19 2.94 6.06 4.17
CA SER A 19 3.67 5.19 3.24
C SER A 19 3.73 5.80 1.85
N LYS A 20 4.96 6.06 1.35
CA LYS A 20 5.27 6.67 0.06
C LYS A 20 6.29 5.83 -0.71
N PRO A 21 6.27 5.85 -2.05
CA PRO A 21 7.27 5.13 -2.83
C PRO A 21 8.66 5.71 -2.64
N ILE A 22 9.68 4.85 -2.62
CA ILE A 22 11.09 5.28 -2.58
C ILE A 22 11.57 5.85 -3.91
N ALA A 23 10.85 5.58 -5.00
CA ALA A 23 11.11 6.14 -6.33
C ALA A 23 9.79 6.42 -7.03
N LYS A 24 9.76 7.45 -7.88
CA LYS A 24 8.58 7.83 -8.66
C LYS A 24 8.32 6.83 -9.81
N GLY A 25 7.07 6.76 -10.24
CA GLY A 25 6.62 5.90 -11.34
C GLY A 25 6.46 4.44 -10.94
N GLN A 26 6.50 4.13 -9.64
CA GLN A 26 6.24 2.78 -9.14
C GLN A 26 4.73 2.52 -9.08
N PHE A 27 4.34 1.33 -9.54
CA PHE A 27 2.96 0.85 -9.45
C PHE A 27 2.92 -0.64 -9.13
N ALA A 28 2.13 -1.03 -8.15
CA ALA A 28 1.94 -2.43 -7.80
C ALA A 28 0.51 -2.70 -7.32
N VAL A 29 -0.03 -3.84 -7.73
CA VAL A 29 -1.29 -4.40 -7.20
C VAL A 29 -1.08 -5.86 -6.89
N GLY A 30 -1.55 -6.30 -5.73
CA GLY A 30 -1.43 -7.70 -5.34
C GLY A 30 -2.08 -8.03 -4.00
N VAL A 31 -2.19 -9.34 -3.78
CA VAL A 31 -2.64 -9.86 -2.48
C VAL A 31 -1.56 -9.59 -1.44
N VAL A 32 -1.98 -9.12 -0.29
CA VAL A 32 -1.09 -8.85 0.84
C VAL A 32 -0.73 -10.14 1.57
N GLN A 33 0.55 -10.31 1.86
CA GLN A 33 1.02 -11.19 2.92
C GLN A 33 1.55 -10.35 4.08
N TYR A 34 0.93 -10.49 5.23
CA TYR A 34 1.26 -9.73 6.43
C TYR A 34 2.48 -10.33 7.14
N VAL A 35 3.46 -9.46 7.38
CA VAL A 35 4.67 -9.69 8.18
C VAL A 35 4.73 -8.60 9.24
N TYR A 36 5.30 -8.87 10.39
CA TYR A 36 5.41 -7.88 11.46
C TYR A 36 6.79 -7.89 12.10
N THR A 37 7.08 -6.78 12.77
CA THR A 37 8.17 -6.69 13.73
C THR A 37 7.77 -5.79 14.90
N TYR A 38 8.59 -5.78 15.96
CA TYR A 38 8.24 -5.07 17.18
C TYR A 38 9.49 -4.70 18.01
N LEU A 39 9.34 -3.69 18.88
CA LEU A 39 10.34 -3.28 19.90
C LEU A 39 11.73 -3.04 19.31
N ASP A 40 11.81 -2.24 18.23
CA ASP A 40 13.09 -1.90 17.57
C ASP A 40 13.91 -3.11 17.09
N SER A 41 13.29 -4.27 16.93
CA SER A 41 13.94 -5.50 16.44
C SER A 41 13.44 -5.87 15.04
N ASN A 42 14.29 -6.46 14.21
CA ASN A 42 13.90 -7.05 12.94
C ASN A 42 13.96 -8.59 12.93
N TRP A 43 14.19 -9.21 14.07
CA TRP A 43 14.28 -10.67 14.21
C TRP A 43 13.06 -11.38 13.64
N ALA A 44 11.86 -10.92 14.02
CA ALA A 44 10.61 -11.52 13.57
C ALA A 44 10.41 -11.40 12.04
N ILE A 45 10.92 -10.35 11.40
CA ILE A 45 10.89 -10.24 9.93
C ILE A 45 11.70 -11.39 9.31
N HIS A 46 12.94 -11.61 9.79
CA HIS A 46 13.81 -12.68 9.25
C HIS A 46 13.21 -14.07 9.41
N GLU A 47 12.47 -14.34 10.48
CA GLU A 47 11.75 -15.60 10.68
C GLU A 47 10.61 -15.75 9.65
N GLN A 48 9.76 -14.75 9.49
CA GLN A 48 8.53 -14.83 8.68
C GLN A 48 8.78 -14.79 7.17
N ILE A 49 9.78 -14.04 6.70
CA ILE A 49 10.06 -13.95 5.25
C ILE A 49 10.58 -15.26 4.65
N ARG A 50 10.92 -16.25 5.45
CA ARG A 50 11.26 -17.60 5.00
C ARG A 50 10.08 -18.30 4.33
N ASP A 51 8.87 -17.98 4.74
CA ASP A 51 7.62 -18.63 4.32
C ASP A 51 6.74 -17.72 3.44
N LEU A 52 7.37 -16.76 2.75
CA LEU A 52 6.65 -15.89 1.83
C LEU A 52 6.17 -16.66 0.59
N ARG A 53 4.92 -16.41 0.25
CA ARG A 53 4.34 -16.81 -1.03
C ARG A 53 4.88 -15.95 -2.16
N LYS A 54 4.93 -16.48 -3.35
CA LYS A 54 5.24 -15.71 -4.56
C LYS A 54 4.07 -14.80 -4.97
N ASP A 55 4.38 -13.77 -5.73
CA ASP A 55 3.40 -12.86 -6.34
C ASP A 55 2.57 -12.03 -5.33
N VAL A 56 3.01 -11.94 -4.07
CA VAL A 56 2.35 -11.15 -3.02
C VAL A 56 2.98 -9.75 -2.88
N ILE A 57 2.24 -8.84 -2.30
CA ILE A 57 2.78 -7.62 -1.69
C ILE A 57 3.04 -7.91 -0.22
N VAL A 58 4.29 -7.75 0.20
CA VAL A 58 4.67 -7.99 1.59
C VAL A 58 4.39 -6.73 2.40
N PHE A 59 3.40 -6.77 3.27
CA PHE A 59 3.11 -5.69 4.19
C PHE A 59 3.83 -5.94 5.51
N VAL A 60 4.80 -5.07 5.84
CA VAL A 60 5.61 -5.19 7.05
C VAL A 60 5.13 -4.18 8.09
N ASP A 61 4.53 -4.67 9.16
CA ASP A 61 4.02 -3.89 10.27
C ASP A 61 5.10 -3.63 11.34
N ASP A 62 5.18 -2.41 11.84
CA ASP A 62 6.22 -1.88 12.72
C ASP A 62 5.65 -1.56 14.12
N ILE A 63 5.36 -2.58 14.90
CA ILE A 63 4.73 -2.43 16.21
C ILE A 63 5.74 -1.92 17.23
N ASN A 64 5.54 -0.69 17.76
CA ASN A 64 6.45 -0.06 18.72
C ASN A 64 7.92 0.00 18.24
N VAL A 65 8.12 0.27 16.95
CA VAL A 65 9.45 0.60 16.39
C VAL A 65 9.58 2.11 16.26
N THR A 66 10.68 2.66 16.78
CA THR A 66 10.92 4.11 16.87
C THR A 66 12.04 4.56 15.94
N ASP A 67 11.67 5.19 14.82
CA ASP A 67 12.59 5.87 13.89
C ASP A 67 13.82 5.03 13.44
N LYS A 68 13.64 3.71 13.40
CA LYS A 68 14.65 2.77 12.92
C LYS A 68 14.20 2.08 11.65
N ALA A 69 15.13 1.92 10.72
CA ALA A 69 14.91 1.15 9.51
C ALA A 69 14.66 -0.32 9.86
N LEU A 70 13.54 -0.85 9.42
CA LEU A 70 13.17 -2.24 9.65
C LEU A 70 14.20 -3.17 8.99
N PHE A 71 14.61 -2.82 7.79
CA PHE A 71 15.67 -3.51 7.03
C PHE A 71 16.14 -2.63 5.85
N GLY A 72 17.05 -3.16 5.04
CA GLY A 72 17.59 -2.49 3.86
C GLY A 72 17.69 -3.43 2.66
N GLN A 73 18.62 -3.14 1.74
CA GLN A 73 18.74 -3.78 0.44
C GLN A 73 18.85 -5.31 0.49
N LEU A 74 19.63 -5.87 1.41
CA LEU A 74 19.83 -7.31 1.50
C LEU A 74 18.53 -8.09 1.71
N VAL A 75 17.70 -7.62 2.66
CA VAL A 75 16.41 -8.24 2.99
C VAL A 75 15.41 -7.99 1.87
N SER A 76 15.40 -6.79 1.29
CA SER A 76 14.56 -6.46 0.14
C SER A 76 14.87 -7.35 -1.08
N ARG A 77 16.15 -7.58 -1.39
CA ARG A 77 16.57 -8.54 -2.44
C ARG A 77 16.09 -9.96 -2.15
N PHE A 78 16.18 -10.41 -0.90
CA PHE A 78 15.67 -11.71 -0.53
C PHE A 78 14.16 -11.83 -0.78
N ILE A 79 13.39 -10.84 -0.34
CA ILE A 79 11.92 -10.79 -0.52
C ILE A 79 11.57 -10.78 -2.02
N ILE A 80 12.16 -9.87 -2.78
CA ILE A 80 11.79 -9.67 -4.20
C ILE A 80 12.39 -10.74 -5.10
N GLN A 81 13.70 -10.98 -5.02
CA GLN A 81 14.40 -11.81 -6.00
C GLN A 81 14.41 -13.31 -5.64
N LYS A 82 14.39 -13.67 -4.35
CA LYS A 82 14.41 -15.08 -3.92
C LYS A 82 13.01 -15.61 -3.62
N LYS A 83 12.13 -14.78 -3.07
CA LYS A 83 10.75 -15.18 -2.77
C LYS A 83 9.76 -14.78 -3.86
N ASN A 84 10.20 -14.01 -4.88
CA ASN A 84 9.39 -13.53 -5.98
C ASN A 84 8.14 -12.75 -5.51
N ALA A 85 8.27 -11.96 -4.44
CA ALA A 85 7.24 -11.01 -4.07
C ALA A 85 7.20 -9.84 -5.07
N LYS A 86 6.04 -9.21 -5.24
CA LYS A 86 5.86 -8.09 -6.17
C LYS A 86 6.42 -6.78 -5.63
N ALA A 87 6.16 -6.51 -4.37
CA ALA A 87 6.50 -5.24 -3.74
C ALA A 87 6.55 -5.37 -2.21
N ILE A 88 7.07 -4.35 -1.58
CA ILE A 88 7.15 -4.21 -0.13
C ILE A 88 6.41 -2.93 0.28
N VAL A 89 5.55 -3.03 1.28
CA VAL A 89 4.84 -1.91 1.89
C VAL A 89 5.09 -1.92 3.39
N THR A 90 5.40 -0.78 3.97
CA THR A 90 5.50 -0.63 5.43
C THR A 90 5.05 0.75 5.90
N LYS A 91 4.59 0.85 7.14
CA LYS A 91 4.39 2.11 7.85
C LYS A 91 5.67 2.62 8.51
N GLY A 92 6.69 1.76 8.55
CA GLY A 92 7.99 2.03 9.17
C GLY A 92 9.02 2.65 8.23
N TRP A 93 10.23 2.73 8.72
CA TRP A 93 11.36 3.33 8.04
C TRP A 93 12.21 2.27 7.34
N MET A 94 12.94 2.70 6.29
CA MET A 94 13.83 1.84 5.51
C MET A 94 15.24 2.44 5.46
N ARG A 95 16.22 1.63 5.01
CA ARG A 95 17.59 2.07 4.73
C ARG A 95 18.10 1.48 3.41
N ASP A 96 19.30 1.86 3.00
CA ASP A 96 19.97 1.41 1.76
C ASP A 96 19.12 1.69 0.49
N VAL A 97 18.39 2.79 0.49
CA VAL A 97 17.39 3.11 -0.54
C VAL A 97 18.01 3.24 -1.92
N GLN A 98 19.23 3.82 -2.02
CA GLN A 98 19.91 3.93 -3.31
C GLN A 98 20.09 2.55 -3.98
N GLY A 99 20.55 1.56 -3.22
CA GLY A 99 20.72 0.21 -3.75
C GLY A 99 19.40 -0.48 -4.09
N MET A 100 18.32 -0.21 -3.36
CA MET A 100 16.98 -0.72 -3.69
C MET A 100 16.43 -0.10 -4.98
N ILE A 101 16.68 1.19 -5.23
CA ILE A 101 16.30 1.88 -6.47
C ILE A 101 17.08 1.30 -7.67
N GLU A 102 18.39 1.11 -7.52
CA GLU A 102 19.24 0.48 -8.54
C GLU A 102 18.80 -0.95 -8.88
N ASP A 103 18.28 -1.68 -7.89
CA ASP A 103 17.72 -3.02 -8.06
C ASP A 103 16.32 -3.03 -8.71
N GLY A 104 15.70 -1.86 -8.90
CA GLY A 104 14.30 -1.77 -9.35
C GLY A 104 13.29 -2.29 -8.33
N THR A 105 13.67 -2.34 -7.05
CA THR A 105 12.80 -2.85 -5.98
C THR A 105 11.66 -1.85 -5.70
N MET A 106 10.43 -2.32 -5.78
CA MET A 106 9.26 -1.51 -5.46
C MET A 106 8.98 -1.52 -3.96
N VAL A 107 9.17 -0.35 -3.33
CA VAL A 107 8.99 -0.18 -1.88
C VAL A 107 8.20 1.08 -1.58
N TRP A 108 7.23 0.96 -0.69
CA TRP A 108 6.52 2.07 -0.05
C TRP A 108 6.81 2.05 1.44
N CYS A 109 7.34 3.14 1.97
CA CYS A 109 7.70 3.28 3.38
C CYS A 109 7.35 4.68 3.91
N LYS A 110 7.42 4.84 5.23
CA LYS A 110 7.15 6.13 5.88
C LYS A 110 8.29 7.12 5.65
N ASP A 111 9.53 6.68 5.84
CA ASP A 111 10.72 7.53 5.74
C ASP A 111 12.00 6.68 5.65
N ILE A 112 13.15 7.34 5.60
CA ILE A 112 14.46 6.75 5.38
C ILE A 112 15.41 7.16 6.53
N THR A 113 16.15 6.19 7.07
CA THR A 113 17.16 6.42 8.11
C THR A 113 18.33 5.46 7.95
N PRO A 114 19.57 5.87 8.26
CA PRO A 114 20.71 4.95 8.31
C PRO A 114 20.69 4.04 9.55
N ILE A 115 19.91 4.37 10.59
CA ILE A 115 19.84 3.61 11.85
C ILE A 115 18.93 2.41 11.66
N GLY A 116 19.49 1.19 11.72
CA GLY A 116 18.71 -0.05 11.61
C GLY A 116 18.19 -0.57 12.94
N CYS A 117 17.16 -1.41 12.87
CA CYS A 117 16.69 -2.22 13.98
C CYS A 117 17.78 -3.21 14.46
N PHE A 118 17.65 -3.66 15.70
CA PHE A 118 18.50 -4.69 16.28
C PHE A 118 18.12 -6.09 15.79
N ASN A 119 19.11 -6.97 15.60
CA ASN A 119 18.93 -8.39 15.29
C ASN A 119 18.82 -9.21 16.59
N LYS A 120 17.89 -8.86 17.46
CA LYS A 120 17.71 -9.49 18.76
C LYS A 120 16.27 -10.00 18.90
N LYS A 121 16.13 -11.22 19.36
CA LYS A 121 14.81 -11.76 19.67
C LYS A 121 14.28 -11.08 20.94
N GLU A 122 13.17 -10.37 20.82
CA GLU A 122 12.47 -9.75 21.93
C GLU A 122 11.28 -10.61 22.37
N GLU A 123 10.83 -10.43 23.59
CA GLU A 123 9.64 -11.11 24.09
C GLU A 123 8.36 -10.44 23.60
N ILE A 124 7.40 -11.24 23.22
CA ILE A 124 6.07 -10.75 22.79
C ILE A 124 5.22 -10.54 24.03
N THR A 125 4.83 -9.29 24.27
CA THR A 125 3.86 -8.97 25.33
C THR A 125 2.44 -9.27 24.87
N PRO A 126 1.48 -9.49 25.79
CA PRO A 126 0.08 -9.69 25.43
C PRO A 126 -0.51 -8.55 24.60
N GLU A 127 -0.07 -7.31 24.82
CA GLU A 127 -0.49 -6.13 24.07
C GLU A 127 0.00 -6.22 22.62
N ILE A 128 1.29 -6.54 22.39
CA ILE A 128 1.85 -6.73 21.06
C ILE A 128 1.13 -7.87 20.33
N GLU A 129 0.88 -8.98 21.01
CA GLU A 129 0.16 -10.13 20.43
C GLU A 129 -1.24 -9.75 19.98
N GLN A 130 -1.96 -8.97 20.76
CA GLN A 130 -3.29 -8.47 20.40
C GLN A 130 -3.26 -7.56 19.17
N ILE A 131 -2.28 -6.64 19.09
CA ILE A 131 -2.09 -5.77 17.94
C ILE A 131 -1.77 -6.60 16.69
N MET A 132 -0.85 -7.54 16.79
CA MET A 132 -0.46 -8.43 15.71
C MET A 132 -1.65 -9.22 15.18
N LYS A 133 -2.46 -9.80 16.05
CA LYS A 133 -3.65 -10.57 15.68
C LYS A 133 -4.65 -9.71 14.91
N LYS A 134 -4.99 -8.54 15.46
CA LYS A 134 -5.91 -7.58 14.83
C LYS A 134 -5.40 -7.13 13.45
N ASN A 135 -4.12 -6.77 13.35
CA ASN A 135 -3.56 -6.26 12.10
C ASN A 135 -3.41 -7.38 11.07
N ARG A 136 -3.06 -8.60 11.47
CA ARG A 136 -3.04 -9.76 10.59
C ARG A 136 -4.44 -10.05 10.02
N GLU A 137 -5.46 -9.99 10.84
CA GLU A 137 -6.85 -10.20 10.41
C GLU A 137 -7.27 -9.18 9.34
N TYR A 138 -6.83 -7.93 9.48
CA TYR A 138 -7.13 -6.84 8.55
C TYR A 138 -6.29 -6.92 7.26
N TYR A 139 -4.98 -7.11 7.37
CA TYR A 139 -4.07 -6.99 6.23
C TYR A 139 -3.87 -8.29 5.45
N ASP A 140 -3.72 -9.44 6.12
CA ASP A 140 -3.36 -10.67 5.42
C ASP A 140 -4.49 -11.17 4.52
N GLY A 141 -4.20 -11.35 3.23
CA GLY A 141 -5.19 -11.72 2.21
C GLY A 141 -6.02 -10.56 1.64
N SER A 142 -5.87 -9.32 2.15
CA SER A 142 -6.41 -8.11 1.50
C SER A 142 -5.70 -7.83 0.17
N ILE A 143 -6.16 -6.83 -0.60
CA ILE A 143 -5.46 -6.36 -1.80
C ILE A 143 -4.84 -5.00 -1.49
N ALA A 144 -3.55 -4.83 -1.80
CA ALA A 144 -2.90 -3.54 -1.82
C ALA A 144 -2.85 -2.98 -3.24
N VAL A 145 -3.17 -1.69 -3.38
CA VAL A 145 -2.92 -0.89 -4.58
C VAL A 145 -1.94 0.21 -4.19
N CYS A 146 -0.87 0.32 -4.93
CA CYS A 146 0.27 1.17 -4.62
C CYS A 146 0.69 1.96 -5.85
N ASP A 147 0.84 3.28 -5.71
CA ASP A 147 1.33 4.18 -6.75
C ASP A 147 2.11 5.37 -6.16
N ASP A 148 2.34 6.43 -6.95
CA ASP A 148 3.07 7.62 -6.50
C ASP A 148 2.35 8.39 -5.39
N SER A 149 1.04 8.27 -5.27
CA SER A 149 0.25 8.91 -4.22
C SER A 149 0.34 8.19 -2.88
N GLY A 150 0.61 6.88 -2.90
CA GLY A 150 0.80 6.08 -1.70
C GLY A 150 0.28 4.64 -1.82
N VAL A 151 -0.36 4.17 -0.77
CA VAL A 151 -0.90 2.80 -0.68
C VAL A 151 -2.31 2.81 -0.14
N VAL A 152 -3.19 2.06 -0.78
CA VAL A 152 -4.55 1.79 -0.31
C VAL A 152 -4.75 0.28 -0.17
N ILE A 153 -5.35 -0.14 0.94
CA ILE A 153 -5.68 -1.52 1.24
C ILE A 153 -7.19 -1.73 1.03
N ILE A 154 -7.53 -2.68 0.18
CA ILE A 154 -8.90 -3.17 0.00
C ILE A 154 -9.08 -4.37 0.92
N PRO A 155 -9.86 -4.26 2.00
CA PRO A 155 -10.12 -5.38 2.91
C PRO A 155 -10.78 -6.56 2.19
N LYS A 156 -10.56 -7.76 2.71
CA LYS A 156 -11.07 -9.02 2.11
C LYS A 156 -12.58 -8.98 1.86
N GLU A 157 -13.32 -8.37 2.76
CA GLU A 157 -14.79 -8.28 2.73
C GLU A 157 -15.30 -7.42 1.56
N LEU A 158 -14.45 -6.54 1.03
CA LEU A 158 -14.77 -5.69 -0.12
C LEU A 158 -14.29 -6.28 -1.46
N ILE A 159 -13.64 -7.43 -1.47
CA ILE A 159 -13.19 -8.08 -2.72
C ILE A 159 -14.39 -8.80 -3.35
N THR A 160 -15.31 -8.02 -3.93
CA THR A 160 -16.57 -8.49 -4.52
C THR A 160 -16.75 -7.95 -5.94
N GLU A 161 -17.63 -8.57 -6.72
CA GLU A 161 -18.01 -8.07 -8.04
C GLU A 161 -18.65 -6.68 -7.94
N GLU A 162 -19.48 -6.44 -6.93
CA GLU A 162 -20.11 -5.14 -6.70
C GLU A 162 -19.06 -4.02 -6.51
N PHE A 163 -18.01 -4.29 -5.73
CA PHE A 163 -16.93 -3.33 -5.55
C PHE A 163 -16.16 -3.08 -6.84
N LEU A 164 -15.94 -4.11 -7.65
CA LEU A 164 -15.31 -3.99 -8.97
C LEU A 164 -16.16 -3.14 -9.91
N GLU A 165 -17.46 -3.33 -9.95
CA GLU A 165 -18.38 -2.48 -10.74
C GLU A 165 -18.38 -1.02 -10.26
N LYS A 166 -18.31 -0.80 -8.96
CA LYS A 166 -18.17 0.55 -8.39
C LYS A 166 -16.86 1.22 -8.84
N LEU A 167 -15.75 0.51 -8.86
CA LEU A 167 -14.46 1.01 -9.36
C LEU A 167 -14.55 1.38 -10.85
N LYS A 168 -15.14 0.50 -11.68
CA LYS A 168 -15.37 0.78 -13.11
C LYS A 168 -16.23 2.02 -13.31
N PHE A 169 -17.28 2.16 -12.50
CA PHE A 169 -18.15 3.34 -12.56
C PHE A 169 -17.39 4.63 -12.26
N LEU A 170 -16.56 4.65 -11.21
CA LEU A 170 -15.75 5.83 -10.85
C LEU A 170 -14.74 6.18 -11.93
N HIS A 171 -14.05 5.17 -12.47
CA HIS A 171 -13.11 5.37 -13.57
C HIS A 171 -13.79 6.00 -14.81
N ASN A 172 -14.95 5.51 -15.20
CA ASN A 172 -15.72 6.07 -16.28
C ASN A 172 -16.23 7.49 -15.97
N GLN A 173 -16.65 7.74 -14.73
CA GLN A 173 -17.08 9.07 -14.30
C GLN A 173 -15.96 10.10 -14.40
N GLU A 174 -14.74 9.77 -13.99
CA GLU A 174 -13.59 10.66 -14.16
C GLU A 174 -13.31 10.98 -15.63
N SER A 175 -13.41 10.00 -16.51
CA SER A 175 -13.26 10.19 -17.95
C SER A 175 -14.28 11.18 -18.49
N VAL A 176 -15.56 11.11 -18.05
CA VAL A 176 -16.60 12.07 -18.39
C VAL A 176 -16.27 13.47 -17.86
N TRP A 177 -15.77 13.58 -16.63
CA TRP A 177 -15.38 14.87 -16.06
C TRP A 177 -14.24 15.52 -16.83
N PHE A 178 -13.21 14.75 -17.20
CA PHE A 178 -12.13 15.25 -18.06
C PHE A 178 -12.67 15.74 -19.41
N ASP A 179 -13.58 15.01 -20.05
CA ASP A 179 -14.19 15.42 -21.32
C ASP A 179 -14.98 16.74 -21.16
N CYS A 180 -15.78 16.87 -20.12
CA CYS A 180 -16.52 18.09 -19.83
C CYS A 180 -15.61 19.31 -19.67
N VAL A 181 -14.54 19.15 -18.88
CA VAL A 181 -13.63 20.28 -18.58
C VAL A 181 -12.71 20.58 -19.77
N MET A 182 -12.07 19.58 -20.36
CA MET A 182 -11.00 19.78 -21.35
C MET A 182 -11.53 19.99 -22.76
N ASN A 183 -12.63 19.35 -23.14
CA ASN A 183 -13.15 19.41 -24.50
C ASN A 183 -14.40 20.28 -24.63
N LYS A 184 -15.30 20.28 -23.62
CA LYS A 184 -16.53 21.08 -23.65
C LYS A 184 -16.37 22.44 -22.98
N ASN A 185 -15.21 22.77 -22.40
CA ASN A 185 -14.90 24.00 -21.68
C ASN A 185 -15.87 24.30 -20.50
N TRP A 186 -16.33 23.25 -19.82
CA TRP A 186 -17.09 23.42 -18.59
C TRP A 186 -16.14 23.73 -17.42
N ASP A 187 -16.62 24.46 -16.44
CA ASP A 187 -15.89 24.59 -15.19
C ASP A 187 -16.07 23.36 -14.27
N THR A 188 -15.21 23.25 -13.28
CA THR A 188 -15.22 22.13 -12.34
C THR A 188 -16.44 22.14 -11.41
N TYR A 189 -17.02 23.32 -11.13
CA TYR A 189 -18.22 23.44 -10.28
C TYR A 189 -19.44 22.85 -10.98
N ASP A 190 -19.66 23.21 -12.24
CA ASP A 190 -20.74 22.67 -13.06
C ASP A 190 -20.56 21.15 -13.30
N THR A 191 -19.31 20.71 -13.51
CA THR A 191 -18.97 19.32 -13.80
C THR A 191 -19.07 18.44 -12.55
N VAL A 192 -18.31 18.76 -11.50
CA VAL A 192 -18.13 17.87 -10.34
C VAL A 192 -19.19 18.09 -9.28
N CYS A 193 -19.53 19.36 -8.98
CA CYS A 193 -20.46 19.69 -7.91
C CYS A 193 -21.92 19.60 -8.36
N LEU A 194 -22.27 20.26 -9.45
CA LEU A 194 -23.64 20.29 -9.97
C LEU A 194 -23.99 19.10 -10.86
N LYS A 195 -22.98 18.39 -11.39
CA LYS A 195 -23.13 17.19 -12.24
C LYS A 195 -24.05 17.40 -13.46
N LYS A 196 -24.01 18.58 -14.08
CA LYS A 196 -24.87 18.97 -15.20
C LYS A 196 -24.78 18.03 -16.42
N TYR A 197 -23.69 17.30 -16.58
CA TYR A 197 -23.52 16.29 -17.64
C TYR A 197 -24.58 15.17 -17.57
N LYS A 198 -25.19 14.93 -16.41
CA LYS A 198 -26.27 13.93 -16.30
C LYS A 198 -27.56 14.35 -17.00
N ASP A 199 -27.82 15.66 -17.04
CA ASP A 199 -29.02 16.22 -17.71
C ASP A 199 -28.85 16.17 -19.24
N GLU A 200 -27.60 16.24 -19.77
CA GLU A 200 -27.34 16.09 -21.21
C GLU A 200 -27.50 14.65 -21.70
N SER A 201 -27.20 13.66 -20.85
CA SER A 201 -27.33 12.25 -21.17
C SER A 201 -28.78 11.75 -21.17
N SER A 202 -29.73 12.60 -20.75
CA SER A 202 -31.16 12.29 -20.67
C SER A 202 -31.96 12.86 -21.84
N LYS A 203 -31.27 13.48 -22.80
CA LYS A 203 -31.82 14.00 -24.08
C LYS A 203 -31.35 13.18 -25.25
#